data_be7baae3e3a3372c2dfc15e8c0bb64d5
#
_entry.id   be7baae3e3a3372c2dfc15e8c0bb64d5
#
_cell.length_a   1.000
_cell.length_b   1.000
_cell.length_c   1.000
_cell.angle_alpha   90.00
_cell.angle_beta   90.00
_cell.angle_gamma   90.00
#
_symmetry.space_group_name_H-M   'P 1'
#
loop_
_entity.id
_entity.type
_entity.pdbx_description
1 polymer ?
#
loop_
_entity_poly.entity_id
_entity_poly.type
_entity_poly.pdbx_seq_one_letter_code
_entity_poly.pdbx_strand_id
1 'polypeptide(L)'
;MSEERLALSVRHVTSGYRDGGVLRRKGPYQEVLHDVTFDVRYGEILGLVGESGTGKSTLARTILGIVKPESGQVIHYTKRPQMIFQDPYSSLNPAYTVEWILEEPLRIYGKYDKAERKKRVRDMLERVELPEECLAAHPAELSGGQRQRVSIATALIQRPKFLIADEPVSALDVTIQAQILKLLKNLRDELELSYLFISHDLNVVYQLCDRVLVMKAGRVVEQGTVDEIFDHPQQDYTKQLLAAAE
;
A
#
# COMPACT_ATOMS: atom_id res chain seq x y z
N MET A 1 11.51 -3.44 28.66
CA MET A 1 10.50 -3.25 27.61
C MET A 1 11.21 -2.49 26.50
N SER A 2 11.53 -3.13 25.36
CA SER A 2 12.05 -2.41 24.21
C SER A 2 10.98 -1.45 23.71
N GLU A 3 11.26 -0.16 23.62
CA GLU A 3 10.36 0.78 22.95
C GLU A 3 10.07 0.26 21.54
N GLU A 4 8.79 -0.03 21.27
CA GLU A 4 8.37 -0.49 19.95
C GLU A 4 8.67 0.61 18.95
N ARG A 5 9.60 0.33 18.02
CA ARG A 5 9.99 1.28 16.99
C ARG A 5 8.85 1.40 15.97
N LEU A 6 8.32 2.60 15.80
CA LEU A 6 7.23 2.87 14.86
C LEU A 6 7.76 3.25 13.47
N ALA A 7 7.04 2.86 12.44
CA ALA A 7 7.22 3.30 11.05
C ALA A 7 6.30 4.49 10.72
N LEU A 8 5.08 4.46 11.26
CA LEU A 8 4.04 5.48 11.05
C LEU A 8 3.19 5.63 12.30
N SER A 9 2.74 6.84 12.57
CA SER A 9 1.70 7.17 13.56
C SER A 9 0.63 8.05 12.93
N VAL A 10 -0.62 7.67 13.12
CA VAL A 10 -1.80 8.46 12.73
C VAL A 10 -2.52 8.84 14.02
N ARG A 11 -2.74 10.15 14.25
CA ARG A 11 -3.30 10.67 15.49
C ARG A 11 -4.48 11.59 15.23
N HIS A 12 -5.67 11.15 15.63
CA HIS A 12 -6.92 11.92 15.57
C HIS A 12 -7.19 12.55 14.20
N VAL A 13 -6.89 11.79 13.11
CA VAL A 13 -6.98 12.30 11.74
C VAL A 13 -8.42 12.34 11.28
N THR A 14 -8.86 13.55 10.91
CA THR A 14 -10.09 13.82 10.17
C THR A 14 -9.72 14.36 8.82
N SER A 15 -10.25 13.78 7.74
CA SER A 15 -9.99 14.23 6.37
C SER A 15 -11.14 13.92 5.41
N GLY A 16 -11.14 14.59 4.27
CA GLY A 16 -12.17 14.45 3.24
C GLY A 16 -11.87 15.31 2.03
N TYR A 17 -12.89 15.54 1.24
CA TYR A 17 -12.79 16.26 -0.01
C TYR A 17 -13.68 17.52 -0.01
N ARG A 18 -13.27 18.55 -0.74
CA ARG A 18 -14.11 19.71 -1.03
C ARG A 18 -14.66 19.55 -2.43
N ASP A 19 -15.99 19.62 -2.58
CA ASP A 19 -16.62 19.72 -3.88
C ASP A 19 -16.23 21.06 -4.53
N GLY A 20 -15.47 20.99 -5.61
CA GLY A 20 -15.06 22.20 -6.33
C GLY A 20 -14.15 21.86 -7.50
N GLY A 21 -14.67 22.08 -8.73
CA GLY A 21 -13.81 22.13 -9.92
C GLY A 21 -12.76 23.24 -9.78
N VAL A 22 -11.74 23.22 -10.64
CA VAL A 22 -10.55 24.12 -10.64
C VAL A 22 -10.87 25.61 -10.40
N LEU A 23 -12.11 26.05 -10.62
CA LEU A 23 -12.59 27.42 -10.47
C LEU A 23 -13.46 27.68 -9.22
N ARG A 24 -13.86 26.65 -8.44
CA ARG A 24 -14.69 26.82 -7.22
C ARG A 24 -13.95 26.34 -5.98
N ARG A 25 -13.17 27.21 -5.37
CA ARG A 25 -12.43 26.98 -4.11
C ARG A 25 -13.31 26.84 -2.84
N LYS A 26 -14.64 26.86 -2.93
CA LYS A 26 -15.55 26.91 -1.77
C LYS A 26 -16.78 26.00 -1.91
N GLY A 27 -16.61 24.78 -2.40
CA GLY A 27 -17.66 23.77 -2.30
C GLY A 27 -17.80 23.23 -0.86
N PRO A 28 -18.94 22.59 -0.52
CA PRO A 28 -19.11 21.96 0.78
C PRO A 28 -18.00 20.91 1.02
N TYR A 29 -17.50 20.87 2.25
CA TYR A 29 -16.54 19.86 2.67
C TYR A 29 -17.29 18.56 3.00
N GLN A 30 -16.91 17.47 2.35
CA GLN A 30 -17.41 16.14 2.65
C GLN A 30 -16.34 15.41 3.46
N GLU A 31 -16.59 15.25 4.74
CA GLU A 31 -15.75 14.46 5.64
C GLU A 31 -15.87 12.98 5.32
N VAL A 32 -14.74 12.28 5.22
CA VAL A 32 -14.67 10.85 4.90
C VAL A 32 -13.99 10.07 6.04
N LEU A 33 -12.97 10.65 6.67
CA LEU A 33 -12.29 10.07 7.81
C LEU A 33 -12.65 10.84 9.07
N HIS A 34 -13.00 10.11 10.14
CA HIS A 34 -13.50 10.66 11.38
C HIS A 34 -12.64 10.16 12.55
N ASP A 35 -11.73 11.01 13.04
CA ASP A 35 -10.92 10.75 14.26
C ASP A 35 -10.14 9.43 14.21
N VAL A 36 -9.43 9.19 13.10
CA VAL A 36 -8.67 7.95 12.89
C VAL A 36 -7.36 8.00 13.67
N THR A 37 -7.12 6.96 14.49
CA THR A 37 -5.90 6.83 15.30
C THR A 37 -5.39 5.40 15.28
N PHE A 38 -4.11 5.20 14.89
CA PHE A 38 -3.41 3.92 14.92
C PHE A 38 -1.90 4.11 14.70
N ASP A 39 -1.14 3.05 14.93
CA ASP A 39 0.30 2.96 14.68
C ASP A 39 0.64 1.79 13.76
N VAL A 40 1.66 1.96 12.93
CA VAL A 40 2.35 0.87 12.23
C VAL A 40 3.73 0.69 12.85
N ARG A 41 4.05 -0.52 13.29
CA ARG A 41 5.35 -0.87 13.86
C ARG A 41 6.38 -1.06 12.75
N TYR A 42 7.65 -0.94 13.10
CA TYR A 42 8.72 -1.20 12.15
C TYR A 42 8.79 -2.70 11.83
N GLY A 43 8.81 -3.06 10.53
CA GLY A 43 8.81 -4.44 10.06
C GLY A 43 7.44 -5.15 10.12
N GLU A 44 6.37 -4.44 10.50
CA GLU A 44 5.00 -4.98 10.59
C GLU A 44 4.26 -4.91 9.26
N ILE A 45 3.42 -5.89 8.99
CA ILE A 45 2.35 -5.83 7.98
C ILE A 45 1.03 -5.60 8.71
N LEU A 46 0.55 -4.35 8.70
CA LEU A 46 -0.74 -3.97 9.26
C LEU A 46 -1.82 -4.05 8.18
N GLY A 47 -2.79 -4.95 8.34
CA GLY A 47 -3.94 -5.07 7.45
C GLY A 47 -4.96 -3.95 7.69
N LEU A 48 -5.57 -3.43 6.64
CA LEU A 48 -6.70 -2.50 6.71
C LEU A 48 -7.87 -3.08 5.93
N VAL A 49 -8.92 -3.47 6.64
CA VAL A 49 -10.10 -4.13 6.08
C VAL A 49 -11.38 -3.31 6.31
N GLY A 50 -12.41 -3.60 5.53
CA GLY A 50 -13.73 -2.98 5.60
C GLY A 50 -14.39 -2.96 4.23
N GLU A 51 -15.70 -2.72 4.19
CA GLU A 51 -16.48 -2.66 2.95
C GLU A 51 -15.98 -1.56 1.98
N SER A 52 -16.42 -1.64 0.72
CA SER A 52 -16.16 -0.57 -0.24
C SER A 52 -16.75 0.76 0.24
N GLY A 53 -16.04 1.86 0.02
CA GLY A 53 -16.50 3.19 0.43
C GLY A 53 -16.28 3.55 1.91
N THR A 54 -15.69 2.68 2.73
CA THR A 54 -15.42 2.98 4.16
C THR A 54 -14.31 4.01 4.40
N GLY A 55 -13.60 4.46 3.35
CA GLY A 55 -12.57 5.49 3.47
C GLY A 55 -11.12 4.96 3.40
N LYS A 56 -10.88 3.67 3.14
CA LYS A 56 -9.53 3.06 3.10
C LYS A 56 -8.57 3.78 2.14
N SER A 57 -8.99 4.00 0.90
CA SER A 57 -8.14 4.70 -0.10
C SER A 57 -7.99 6.20 0.23
N THR A 58 -8.96 6.82 0.93
CA THR A 58 -8.81 8.19 1.44
C THR A 58 -7.75 8.24 2.54
N LEU A 59 -7.74 7.25 3.43
CA LEU A 59 -6.72 7.12 4.47
C LEU A 59 -5.32 6.94 3.86
N ALA A 60 -5.18 6.05 2.86
CA ALA A 60 -3.92 5.88 2.12
C ALA A 60 -3.41 7.20 1.51
N ARG A 61 -4.30 7.94 0.83
CA ARG A 61 -3.96 9.25 0.24
C ARG A 61 -3.63 10.31 1.29
N THR A 62 -4.31 10.28 2.44
CA THR A 62 -4.01 11.18 3.56
C THR A 62 -2.64 10.88 4.17
N ILE A 63 -2.30 9.61 4.36
CA ILE A 63 -0.97 9.18 4.83
C ILE A 63 0.13 9.64 3.87
N LEU A 64 -0.08 9.55 2.56
CA LEU A 64 0.87 10.01 1.55
C LEU A 64 0.93 11.55 1.39
N GLY A 65 0.07 12.29 2.11
CA GLY A 65 -0.01 13.75 2.00
C GLY A 65 -0.68 14.26 0.71
N ILE A 66 -1.31 13.38 -0.08
CA ILE A 66 -2.09 13.74 -1.28
C ILE A 66 -3.39 14.43 -0.87
N VAL A 67 -4.04 13.93 0.18
CA VAL A 67 -5.17 14.57 0.84
C VAL A 67 -4.68 15.16 2.15
N LYS A 68 -4.88 16.47 2.33
CA LYS A 68 -4.47 17.15 3.55
C LYS A 68 -5.50 16.90 4.65
N PRO A 69 -5.08 16.46 5.87
CA PRO A 69 -6.01 16.33 6.97
C PRO A 69 -6.57 17.71 7.39
N GLU A 70 -7.85 17.75 7.74
CA GLU A 70 -8.50 18.92 8.31
C GLU A 70 -8.10 19.08 9.79
N SER A 71 -7.97 17.96 10.52
CA SER A 71 -7.46 17.92 11.90
C SER A 71 -6.63 16.67 12.14
N GLY A 72 -5.90 16.65 13.24
CA GLY A 72 -5.00 15.56 13.58
C GLY A 72 -3.67 15.64 12.84
N GLN A 73 -2.89 14.59 12.90
CA GLN A 73 -1.58 14.54 12.27
C GLN A 73 -1.16 13.13 11.85
N VAL A 74 -0.39 13.06 10.77
CA VAL A 74 0.31 11.87 10.29
C VAL A 74 1.80 12.07 10.52
N ILE A 75 2.42 11.17 11.28
CA ILE A 75 3.84 11.26 11.65
C ILE A 75 4.56 10.08 11.01
N HIS A 76 5.47 10.37 10.08
CA HIS A 76 6.33 9.39 9.46
C HIS A 76 7.67 9.30 10.20
N TYR A 77 8.02 8.12 10.68
CA TYR A 77 9.34 7.84 11.23
C TYR A 77 10.29 7.28 10.17
N THR A 78 9.78 7.00 9.00
CA THR A 78 10.53 6.53 7.82
C THR A 78 10.53 7.58 6.73
N LYS A 79 11.52 7.50 5.83
CA LYS A 79 11.61 8.43 4.70
C LYS A 79 10.95 7.83 3.46
N ARG A 80 10.35 8.70 2.62
CA ARG A 80 9.85 8.36 1.28
C ARG A 80 8.83 7.22 1.28
N PRO A 81 7.70 7.35 1.98
CA PRO A 81 6.63 6.35 1.85
C PRO A 81 6.23 6.20 0.38
N GLN A 82 5.98 4.97 -0.04
CA GLN A 82 5.57 4.65 -1.41
C GLN A 82 4.24 3.90 -1.39
N MET A 83 3.62 3.77 -2.57
CA MET A 83 2.36 3.06 -2.72
C MET A 83 2.41 2.12 -3.92
N ILE A 84 1.89 0.91 -3.73
CA ILE A 84 1.49 -0.01 -4.79
C ILE A 84 -0.01 0.22 -4.99
N PHE A 85 -0.40 0.60 -6.20
CA PHE A 85 -1.79 0.90 -6.56
C PHE A 85 -2.56 -0.37 -6.92
N GLN A 86 -3.87 -0.33 -6.75
CA GLN A 86 -4.81 -1.40 -7.06
C GLN A 86 -4.74 -1.84 -8.53
N ASP A 87 -4.62 -0.89 -9.46
CA ASP A 87 -4.53 -1.18 -10.88
C ASP A 87 -3.10 -0.90 -11.38
N PRO A 88 -2.29 -1.96 -11.62
CA PRO A 88 -0.95 -1.80 -12.15
C PRO A 88 -0.94 -1.26 -13.58
N TYR A 89 -2.03 -1.42 -14.34
CA TYR A 89 -2.11 -0.94 -15.72
C TYR A 89 -2.15 0.58 -15.76
N SER A 90 -2.96 1.21 -14.90
CA SER A 90 -3.06 2.66 -14.84
C SER A 90 -1.86 3.33 -14.16
N SER A 91 -1.10 2.57 -13.35
CA SER A 91 0.07 3.08 -12.63
C SER A 91 1.36 3.13 -13.46
N LEU A 92 1.43 2.33 -14.55
CA LEU A 92 2.60 2.25 -15.44
C LEU A 92 2.33 3.03 -16.72
N ASN A 93 3.22 3.96 -17.08
CA ASN A 93 3.07 4.72 -18.32
C ASN A 93 3.31 3.80 -19.54
N PRO A 94 2.28 3.54 -20.39
CA PRO A 94 2.40 2.58 -21.49
C PRO A 94 3.34 3.02 -22.61
N ALA A 95 3.73 4.28 -22.66
CA ALA A 95 4.64 4.81 -23.68
C ALA A 95 6.11 4.45 -23.44
N TYR A 96 6.45 3.95 -22.25
CA TYR A 96 7.83 3.69 -21.86
C TYR A 96 8.08 2.21 -21.59
N THR A 97 9.34 1.78 -21.77
CA THR A 97 9.79 0.43 -21.41
C THR A 97 9.91 0.26 -19.90
N VAL A 98 9.92 -0.98 -19.43
CA VAL A 98 10.14 -1.31 -18.01
C VAL A 98 11.45 -0.70 -17.49
N GLU A 99 12.54 -0.79 -18.27
CA GLU A 99 13.83 -0.17 -17.88
C GLU A 99 13.66 1.32 -17.59
N TRP A 100 12.98 2.03 -18.49
CA TRP A 100 12.76 3.48 -18.32
C TRP A 100 11.89 3.80 -17.10
N ILE A 101 10.80 3.05 -16.90
CA ILE A 101 9.89 3.21 -15.78
C ILE A 101 10.62 2.99 -14.44
N LEU A 102 11.43 1.95 -14.33
CA LEU A 102 12.19 1.66 -13.12
C LEU A 102 13.34 2.66 -12.90
N GLU A 103 13.94 3.19 -13.98
CA GLU A 103 15.02 4.17 -13.88
C GLU A 103 14.50 5.58 -13.51
N GLU A 104 13.28 5.94 -13.87
CA GLU A 104 12.70 7.28 -13.68
C GLU A 104 12.78 7.76 -12.22
N PRO A 105 12.32 7.02 -11.20
CA PRO A 105 12.44 7.44 -9.81
C PRO A 105 13.89 7.66 -9.35
N LEU A 106 14.83 6.88 -9.89
CA LEU A 106 16.25 7.05 -9.59
C LEU A 106 16.84 8.31 -10.23
N ARG A 107 16.33 8.71 -11.41
CA ARG A 107 16.73 9.97 -12.07
C ARG A 107 16.23 11.19 -11.31
N ILE A 108 14.98 11.15 -10.85
CA ILE A 108 14.34 12.28 -10.18
C ILE A 108 14.94 12.53 -8.79
N TYR A 109 15.11 11.48 -8.00
CA TYR A 109 15.47 11.60 -6.58
C TYR A 109 16.88 11.10 -6.22
N GLY A 110 17.49 10.31 -7.09
CA GLY A 110 18.79 9.72 -6.86
C GLY A 110 19.95 10.62 -7.33
N LYS A 111 21.06 10.55 -6.63
CA LYS A 111 22.34 11.15 -7.04
C LYS A 111 23.22 10.08 -7.71
N TYR A 112 22.59 9.21 -8.49
CA TYR A 112 23.26 8.05 -9.09
C TYR A 112 23.66 8.38 -10.53
N ASP A 113 24.86 7.96 -10.93
CA ASP A 113 25.26 7.97 -12.33
C ASP A 113 24.49 6.93 -13.15
N LYS A 114 24.67 6.92 -14.47
CA LYS A 114 23.96 6.02 -15.38
C LYS A 114 24.25 4.54 -15.11
N ALA A 115 25.50 4.20 -14.77
CA ALA A 115 25.91 2.83 -14.52
C ALA A 115 25.26 2.28 -13.24
N GLU A 116 25.29 3.08 -12.17
CA GLU A 116 24.66 2.73 -10.89
C GLU A 116 23.12 2.61 -11.02
N ARG A 117 22.45 3.49 -11.80
CA ARG A 117 21.01 3.36 -12.04
C ARG A 117 20.68 2.05 -12.74
N LYS A 118 21.40 1.70 -13.80
CA LYS A 118 21.21 0.44 -14.52
C LYS A 118 21.42 -0.78 -13.62
N LYS A 119 22.45 -0.75 -12.77
CA LYS A 119 22.68 -1.81 -11.79
C LYS A 119 21.50 -1.95 -10.85
N ARG A 120 21.01 -0.85 -10.26
CA ARG A 120 19.84 -0.87 -9.34
C ARG A 120 18.57 -1.38 -9.99
N VAL A 121 18.35 -1.06 -11.26
CA VAL A 121 17.22 -1.56 -12.04
C VAL A 121 17.30 -3.09 -12.18
N ARG A 122 18.47 -3.64 -12.55
CA ARG A 122 18.67 -5.10 -12.64
C ARG A 122 18.54 -5.79 -11.30
N ASP A 123 19.19 -5.25 -10.25
CA ASP A 123 19.09 -5.79 -8.88
C ASP A 123 17.62 -5.81 -8.40
N MET A 124 16.83 -4.81 -8.76
CA MET A 124 15.40 -4.76 -8.40
C MET A 124 14.56 -5.73 -9.22
N LEU A 125 14.86 -5.89 -10.52
CA LEU A 125 14.16 -6.83 -11.38
C LEU A 125 14.33 -8.27 -10.87
N GLU A 126 15.55 -8.64 -10.47
CA GLU A 126 15.85 -9.94 -9.86
C GLU A 126 15.04 -10.16 -8.56
N ARG A 127 14.98 -9.15 -7.68
CA ARG A 127 14.23 -9.20 -6.42
C ARG A 127 12.74 -9.43 -6.62
N VAL A 128 12.16 -8.87 -7.69
CA VAL A 128 10.75 -9.09 -8.02
C VAL A 128 10.54 -10.30 -8.94
N GLU A 129 11.59 -11.13 -9.11
CA GLU A 129 11.57 -12.38 -9.87
C GLU A 129 11.09 -12.19 -11.31
N LEU A 130 11.57 -11.15 -11.97
CA LEU A 130 11.34 -10.90 -13.39
C LEU A 130 12.61 -11.19 -14.22
N PRO A 131 12.49 -11.83 -15.39
CA PRO A 131 13.61 -12.06 -16.29
C PRO A 131 14.09 -10.75 -16.93
N GLU A 132 15.39 -10.69 -17.30
CA GLU A 132 16.01 -9.46 -17.83
C GLU A 132 15.38 -8.98 -19.15
N GLU A 133 14.81 -9.89 -19.93
CA GLU A 133 14.10 -9.60 -21.19
C GLU A 133 12.93 -8.64 -20.99
N CYS A 134 12.32 -8.65 -19.80
CA CYS A 134 11.24 -7.72 -19.46
C CYS A 134 11.67 -6.26 -19.47
N LEU A 135 12.96 -5.94 -19.36
CA LEU A 135 13.45 -4.56 -19.36
C LEU A 135 13.13 -3.81 -20.66
N ALA A 136 13.18 -4.51 -21.81
CA ALA A 136 12.89 -3.93 -23.11
C ALA A 136 11.39 -3.87 -23.43
N ALA A 137 10.55 -4.61 -22.68
CA ALA A 137 9.12 -4.69 -22.93
C ALA A 137 8.38 -3.43 -22.47
N HIS A 138 7.26 -3.12 -23.12
CA HIS A 138 6.29 -2.13 -22.67
C HIS A 138 5.23 -2.78 -21.78
N PRO A 139 4.56 -2.03 -20.88
CA PRO A 139 3.53 -2.57 -19.99
C PRO A 139 2.44 -3.40 -20.67
N ALA A 140 2.06 -3.05 -21.91
CA ALA A 140 1.04 -3.77 -22.66
C ALA A 140 1.48 -5.19 -23.09
N GLU A 141 2.78 -5.45 -23.20
CA GLU A 141 3.37 -6.73 -23.62
C GLU A 141 3.53 -7.70 -22.45
N LEU A 142 3.34 -7.24 -21.21
CA LEU A 142 3.50 -8.03 -19.98
C LEU A 142 2.19 -8.73 -19.60
N SER A 143 2.30 -9.90 -18.96
CA SER A 143 1.17 -10.53 -18.27
C SER A 143 0.71 -9.69 -17.05
N GLY A 144 -0.48 -9.98 -16.50
CA GLY A 144 -1.00 -9.30 -15.29
C GLY A 144 -0.04 -9.40 -14.11
N GLY A 145 0.48 -10.60 -13.85
CA GLY A 145 1.45 -10.83 -12.76
C GLY A 145 2.79 -10.13 -13.00
N GLN A 146 3.29 -10.09 -14.24
CA GLN A 146 4.50 -9.34 -14.58
C GLN A 146 4.32 -7.84 -14.39
N ARG A 147 3.19 -7.28 -14.83
CA ARG A 147 2.85 -5.85 -14.57
C ARG A 147 2.81 -5.54 -13.09
N GLN A 148 2.20 -6.41 -12.28
CA GLN A 148 2.17 -6.24 -10.83
C GLN A 148 3.57 -6.25 -10.22
N ARG A 149 4.45 -7.15 -10.66
CA ARG A 149 5.86 -7.20 -10.23
C ARG A 149 6.62 -5.93 -10.62
N VAL A 150 6.38 -5.36 -11.81
CA VAL A 150 6.95 -4.06 -12.23
C VAL A 150 6.42 -2.93 -11.35
N SER A 151 5.13 -2.90 -11.01
CA SER A 151 4.54 -1.92 -10.10
C SER A 151 5.19 -1.99 -8.71
N ILE A 152 5.36 -3.19 -8.16
CA ILE A 152 6.08 -3.43 -6.90
C ILE A 152 7.53 -2.94 -7.01
N ALA A 153 8.24 -3.28 -8.09
CA ALA A 153 9.62 -2.85 -8.31
C ALA A 153 9.74 -1.32 -8.35
N THR A 154 8.81 -0.64 -9.02
CA THR A 154 8.77 0.83 -9.11
C THR A 154 8.61 1.47 -7.72
N ALA A 155 7.75 0.92 -6.88
CA ALA A 155 7.57 1.40 -5.52
C ALA A 155 8.82 1.17 -4.65
N LEU A 156 9.55 0.07 -4.87
CA LEU A 156 10.69 -0.34 -4.04
C LEU A 156 12.05 0.18 -4.50
N ILE A 157 12.19 0.63 -5.75
CA ILE A 157 13.49 1.02 -6.35
C ILE A 157 14.22 2.12 -5.56
N GLN A 158 13.48 2.97 -4.86
CA GLN A 158 14.01 4.02 -3.98
C GLN A 158 14.33 3.54 -2.56
N ARG A 159 14.14 2.24 -2.27
CA ARG A 159 14.36 1.63 -0.96
C ARG A 159 13.57 2.31 0.17
N PRO A 160 12.25 2.45 0.05
CA PRO A 160 11.43 2.92 1.16
C PRO A 160 11.55 1.95 2.35
N LYS A 161 11.14 2.40 3.53
CA LYS A 161 10.98 1.53 4.72
C LYS A 161 9.51 1.39 5.13
N PHE A 162 8.63 2.16 4.51
CA PHE A 162 7.19 2.06 4.68
C PHE A 162 6.49 2.11 3.32
N LEU A 163 5.55 1.19 3.13
CA LEU A 163 4.81 0.98 1.89
C LEU A 163 3.32 0.86 2.17
N ILE A 164 2.49 1.49 1.35
CA ILE A 164 1.06 1.24 1.30
C ILE A 164 0.80 0.32 0.11
N ALA A 165 0.15 -0.82 0.34
CA ALA A 165 -0.29 -1.73 -0.70
C ALA A 165 -1.82 -1.68 -0.77
N ASP A 166 -2.37 -0.95 -1.75
CA ASP A 166 -3.82 -0.78 -1.93
C ASP A 166 -4.33 -1.84 -2.90
N GLU A 167 -4.94 -2.88 -2.37
CA GLU A 167 -5.50 -4.04 -3.10
C GLU A 167 -4.55 -4.64 -4.15
N PRO A 168 -3.29 -4.95 -3.80
CA PRO A 168 -2.24 -5.26 -4.77
C PRO A 168 -2.44 -6.57 -5.53
N VAL A 169 -3.46 -7.37 -5.20
CA VAL A 169 -3.71 -8.68 -5.81
C VAL A 169 -5.16 -8.87 -6.30
N SER A 170 -6.03 -7.87 -6.12
CA SER A 170 -7.48 -8.00 -6.38
C SER A 170 -7.85 -8.30 -7.84
N ALA A 171 -7.00 -7.94 -8.80
CA ALA A 171 -7.23 -8.15 -10.24
C ALA A 171 -6.49 -9.37 -10.81
N LEU A 172 -5.91 -10.23 -9.96
CA LEU A 172 -5.10 -11.37 -10.35
C LEU A 172 -5.83 -12.69 -10.09
N ASP A 173 -5.53 -13.71 -10.89
CA ASP A 173 -5.98 -15.08 -10.61
C ASP A 173 -5.33 -15.63 -9.33
N VAL A 174 -5.97 -16.63 -8.72
CA VAL A 174 -5.58 -17.17 -7.39
C VAL A 174 -4.13 -17.65 -7.36
N THR A 175 -3.63 -18.25 -8.46
CA THR A 175 -2.26 -18.77 -8.53
C THR A 175 -1.24 -17.62 -8.51
N ILE A 176 -1.46 -16.60 -9.33
CA ILE A 176 -0.59 -15.42 -9.39
C ILE A 176 -0.71 -14.61 -8.09
N GLN A 177 -1.92 -14.49 -7.53
CA GLN A 177 -2.13 -13.86 -6.23
C GLN A 177 -1.24 -14.48 -5.15
N ALA A 178 -1.23 -15.82 -5.01
CA ALA A 178 -0.39 -16.50 -4.03
C ALA A 178 1.11 -16.21 -4.24
N GLN A 179 1.57 -16.15 -5.50
CA GLN A 179 2.96 -15.80 -5.83
C GLN A 179 3.31 -14.36 -5.41
N ILE A 180 2.42 -13.39 -5.68
CA ILE A 180 2.64 -11.98 -5.31
C ILE A 180 2.63 -11.81 -3.78
N LEU A 181 1.74 -12.48 -3.06
CA LEU A 181 1.73 -12.43 -1.59
C LEU A 181 3.02 -12.99 -0.99
N LYS A 182 3.51 -14.12 -1.52
CA LYS A 182 4.81 -14.69 -1.12
C LYS A 182 5.95 -13.72 -1.42
N LEU A 183 5.95 -13.09 -2.60
CA LEU A 183 6.93 -12.07 -2.96
C LEU A 183 6.93 -10.90 -1.97
N LEU A 184 5.75 -10.34 -1.65
CA LEU A 184 5.62 -9.22 -0.71
C LEU A 184 6.15 -9.60 0.69
N LYS A 185 5.89 -10.83 1.15
CA LYS A 185 6.42 -11.35 2.42
C LYS A 185 7.94 -11.45 2.41
N ASN A 186 8.52 -12.02 1.35
CA ASN A 186 9.96 -12.14 1.19
C ASN A 186 10.64 -10.76 1.16
N LEU A 187 10.07 -9.81 0.40
CA LEU A 187 10.58 -8.45 0.30
C LEU A 187 10.47 -7.69 1.63
N ARG A 188 9.43 -7.95 2.46
CA ARG A 188 9.36 -7.42 3.82
C ARG A 188 10.58 -7.83 4.63
N ASP A 189 10.87 -9.13 4.65
CA ASP A 189 11.94 -9.69 5.48
C ASP A 189 13.32 -9.25 4.97
N GLU A 190 13.54 -9.28 3.64
CA GLU A 190 14.81 -8.91 3.02
C GLU A 190 15.14 -7.42 3.15
N LEU A 191 14.13 -6.56 2.98
CA LEU A 191 14.31 -5.10 2.93
C LEU A 191 13.92 -4.41 4.24
N GLU A 192 13.47 -5.16 5.26
CA GLU A 192 12.93 -4.65 6.53
C GLU A 192 11.81 -3.63 6.29
N LEU A 193 10.82 -4.00 5.49
CA LEU A 193 9.70 -3.14 5.13
C LEU A 193 8.60 -3.21 6.17
N SER A 194 7.92 -2.09 6.38
CA SER A 194 6.66 -2.03 7.08
C SER A 194 5.56 -1.74 6.06
N TYR A 195 4.40 -2.40 6.19
CA TYR A 195 3.28 -2.23 5.26
C TYR A 195 2.02 -1.73 5.96
N LEU A 196 1.26 -0.89 5.27
CA LEU A 196 -0.19 -0.79 5.43
C LEU A 196 -0.80 -1.53 4.23
N PHE A 197 -1.33 -2.73 4.48
CA PHE A 197 -1.88 -3.62 3.46
C PHE A 197 -3.41 -3.49 3.43
N ILE A 198 -3.95 -2.92 2.37
CA ILE A 198 -5.38 -2.71 2.20
C ILE A 198 -5.93 -3.84 1.34
N SER A 199 -6.95 -4.54 1.84
CA SER A 199 -7.65 -5.58 1.10
C SER A 199 -9.10 -5.70 1.54
N HIS A 200 -9.95 -6.14 0.62
CA HIS A 200 -11.31 -6.61 0.94
C HIS A 200 -11.36 -8.15 1.10
N ASP A 201 -10.31 -8.86 0.68
CA ASP A 201 -10.18 -10.32 0.85
C ASP A 201 -9.56 -10.63 2.22
N LEU A 202 -10.40 -11.13 3.12
CA LEU A 202 -10.01 -11.45 4.49
C LEU A 202 -9.06 -12.66 4.58
N ASN A 203 -9.15 -13.62 3.63
CA ASN A 203 -8.23 -14.75 3.59
C ASN A 203 -6.80 -14.29 3.29
N VAL A 204 -6.64 -13.30 2.42
CA VAL A 204 -5.34 -12.69 2.11
C VAL A 204 -4.78 -11.99 3.35
N VAL A 205 -5.62 -11.24 4.06
CA VAL A 205 -5.23 -10.52 5.28
C VAL A 205 -4.81 -11.50 6.38
N TYR A 206 -5.57 -12.56 6.58
CA TYR A 206 -5.25 -13.63 7.55
C TYR A 206 -3.86 -14.26 7.29
N GLN A 207 -3.53 -14.52 6.03
CA GLN A 207 -2.28 -15.18 5.63
C GLN A 207 -1.04 -14.26 5.70
N LEU A 208 -1.23 -12.96 5.51
CA LEU A 208 -0.12 -12.04 5.28
C LEU A 208 0.14 -11.08 6.45
N CYS A 209 -0.90 -10.64 7.14
CA CYS A 209 -0.79 -9.55 8.11
C CYS A 209 -0.44 -10.03 9.52
N ASP A 210 0.23 -9.18 10.29
CA ASP A 210 0.54 -9.40 11.70
C ASP A 210 -0.58 -8.88 12.61
N ARG A 211 -1.14 -7.71 12.24
CA ARG A 211 -2.28 -7.07 12.91
C ARG A 211 -3.27 -6.53 11.88
N VAL A 212 -4.50 -6.25 12.33
CA VAL A 212 -5.59 -5.78 11.47
C VAL A 212 -6.28 -4.58 12.09
N LEU A 213 -6.61 -3.60 11.23
CA LEU A 213 -7.54 -2.50 11.49
C LEU A 213 -8.83 -2.77 10.73
N VAL A 214 -9.96 -2.76 11.43
CA VAL A 214 -11.28 -2.84 10.82
C VAL A 214 -11.86 -1.45 10.72
N MET A 215 -12.19 -1.04 9.49
CA MET A 215 -12.68 0.30 9.19
C MET A 215 -14.14 0.28 8.75
N LYS A 216 -14.99 1.12 9.38
CA LYS A 216 -16.40 1.32 9.05
C LYS A 216 -16.71 2.81 9.03
N ALA A 217 -17.36 3.27 7.95
CA ALA A 217 -17.83 4.66 7.83
C ALA A 217 -16.80 5.71 8.28
N GLY A 218 -15.56 5.60 7.79
CA GLY A 218 -14.49 6.55 8.08
C GLY A 218 -13.81 6.42 9.45
N ARG A 219 -14.17 5.42 10.26
CA ARG A 219 -13.62 5.20 11.61
C ARG A 219 -12.94 3.85 11.72
N VAL A 220 -11.88 3.76 12.51
CA VAL A 220 -11.37 2.47 12.98
C VAL A 220 -12.28 2.01 14.12
N VAL A 221 -12.99 0.90 13.90
CA VAL A 221 -13.96 0.35 14.86
C VAL A 221 -13.37 -0.76 15.71
N GLU A 222 -12.35 -1.47 15.17
CA GLU A 222 -11.65 -2.52 15.91
C GLU A 222 -10.21 -2.63 15.41
N GLN A 223 -9.28 -3.01 16.28
CA GLN A 223 -7.90 -3.29 15.95
C GLN A 223 -7.31 -4.33 16.90
N GLY A 224 -6.49 -5.22 16.35
CA GLY A 224 -5.86 -6.29 17.13
C GLY A 224 -4.89 -7.10 16.27
N THR A 225 -4.32 -8.15 16.85
CA THR A 225 -3.62 -9.18 16.09
C THR A 225 -4.58 -9.91 15.15
N VAL A 226 -4.05 -10.61 14.15
CA VAL A 226 -4.89 -11.40 13.23
C VAL A 226 -5.74 -12.38 14.03
N ASP A 227 -5.17 -13.14 14.98
CA ASP A 227 -5.89 -14.12 15.80
C ASP A 227 -7.01 -13.45 16.64
N GLU A 228 -6.75 -12.27 17.23
CA GLU A 228 -7.78 -11.54 18.00
C GLU A 228 -8.96 -11.13 17.12
N ILE A 229 -8.70 -10.62 15.92
CA ILE A 229 -9.76 -10.11 15.02
C ILE A 229 -10.54 -11.26 14.38
N PHE A 230 -9.89 -12.36 13.99
CA PHE A 230 -10.52 -13.46 13.28
C PHE A 230 -11.19 -14.48 14.20
N ASP A 231 -10.54 -14.82 15.33
CA ASP A 231 -11.06 -15.85 16.24
C ASP A 231 -11.93 -15.27 17.36
N HIS A 232 -11.67 -14.01 17.76
CA HIS A 232 -12.33 -13.38 18.93
C HIS A 232 -12.83 -11.94 18.65
N PRO A 233 -13.53 -11.68 17.52
CA PRO A 233 -14.01 -10.34 17.18
C PRO A 233 -14.95 -9.79 18.25
N GLN A 234 -14.73 -8.56 18.69
CA GLN A 234 -15.56 -7.91 19.71
C GLN A 234 -16.70 -7.11 19.11
N GLN A 235 -16.44 -6.46 17.95
CA GLN A 235 -17.43 -5.60 17.31
C GLN A 235 -18.40 -6.41 16.44
N ASP A 236 -19.69 -6.11 16.52
CA ASP A 236 -20.70 -6.80 15.70
C ASP A 236 -20.46 -6.62 14.19
N TYR A 237 -19.92 -5.46 13.80
CA TYR A 237 -19.54 -5.22 12.40
C TYR A 237 -18.42 -6.16 11.95
N THR A 238 -17.40 -6.37 12.78
CA THR A 238 -16.31 -7.30 12.48
C THR A 238 -16.84 -8.73 12.31
N LYS A 239 -17.74 -9.17 13.21
CA LYS A 239 -18.41 -10.48 13.10
C LYS A 239 -19.17 -10.64 11.79
N GLN A 240 -19.93 -9.60 11.39
CA GLN A 240 -20.66 -9.58 10.12
C GLN A 240 -19.72 -9.62 8.91
N LEU A 241 -18.61 -8.86 8.96
CA LEU A 241 -17.63 -8.82 7.90
C LEU A 241 -16.95 -10.19 7.70
N LEU A 242 -16.61 -10.88 8.79
CA LEU A 242 -16.02 -12.22 8.75
C LEU A 242 -17.00 -13.26 8.23
N ALA A 243 -18.24 -13.26 8.73
CA ALA A 243 -19.28 -14.17 8.30
C ALA A 243 -19.68 -14.02 6.81
N ALA A 244 -19.45 -12.85 6.22
CA ALA A 244 -19.71 -12.63 4.79
C ALA A 244 -18.57 -13.12 3.88
N ALA A 245 -17.42 -13.51 4.43
CA ALA A 245 -16.25 -14.00 3.71
C ALA A 245 -16.10 -15.53 3.74
N GLU A 246 -16.92 -16.23 4.54
CA GLU A 246 -17.07 -17.68 4.56
C GLU A 246 -17.93 -18.17 3.37
#